data_853071857f593085231b4b94d2698171
#
_entry.id   853071857f593085231b4b94d2698171
#
_cell.length_a   1.000
_cell.length_b   1.000
_cell.length_c   1.000
_cell.angle_alpha   90.00
_cell.angle_beta   90.00
_cell.angle_gamma   90.00
#
_symmetry.space_group_name_H-M   'P 1'
#
loop_
_entity.id
_entity.type
_entity.pdbx_description
1 polymer ?
#
loop_
_entity_poly.entity_id
_entity_poly.type
_entity_poly.pdbx_seq_one_letter_code
_entity_poly.pdbx_strand_id
1 'polypeptide(L)'
;MSEARKTPQSHFTGPVVIDPLTRIEGHLRIEVEVKDGRVSEARSVGTLYRGLETILVGRDPRDVQHFTQRTCGVCTYTHALASTRALEDAIKVEIPKNATYIRNLVLGMQYLHDHIVHFYHLHALDFVDVTSALQADPVKAAKICSSVSPRPASADGFKAVQAKLKAFVESGQLGPFTNAYFLGGHPAYYLDPEANLIATAHYLEALRLQVKAARAMAVFGAKNPHTQFLVAGGVTCYESLTPERIAEFEGLYKEVNDFVNQVYIPDLLLVGGAYKDWTKIGGTANFMTFGEFPGDERNLESRWFKPGVVFDRKLEALPFDPSKIEEHVRHSWYAGDAVHKPFQGVTEPKFTFMGDKDRYSWMKAPRYDGRAVETGPLAQVLVAYLKGNAEVVPVVDSVLQTLSLTPGDLFSTLGRTAARGIETAVIAKKTGEMLQEYKENVASGDKKIV
;
A
#
# COMPACT_ATOMS: atom_id res chain seq x y z
N MET A 1 -19.07 27.35 -8.87
CA MET A 1 -18.68 27.62 -7.46
C MET A 1 -19.54 26.73 -6.60
N SER A 2 -19.01 25.62 -6.10
CA SER A 2 -19.75 24.73 -5.20
C SER A 2 -19.83 25.39 -3.83
N GLU A 3 -21.04 25.63 -3.33
CA GLU A 3 -21.23 25.95 -1.93
C GLU A 3 -20.57 24.85 -1.09
N ALA A 4 -19.67 25.25 -0.20
CA ALA A 4 -19.05 24.34 0.75
C ALA A 4 -20.17 23.64 1.53
N ARG A 5 -20.38 22.34 1.28
CA ARG A 5 -21.35 21.52 1.98
C ARG A 5 -21.00 21.56 3.47
N LYS A 6 -21.77 22.30 4.26
CA LYS A 6 -21.60 22.37 5.72
C LYS A 6 -21.90 20.99 6.29
N THR A 7 -20.89 20.31 6.77
CA THR A 7 -21.08 19.14 7.64
C THR A 7 -21.89 19.58 8.85
N PRO A 8 -22.99 18.89 9.23
CA PRO A 8 -23.71 19.21 10.44
C PRO A 8 -22.72 19.19 11.62
N GLN A 9 -22.64 20.29 12.38
CA GLN A 9 -21.87 20.31 13.61
C GLN A 9 -22.56 19.39 14.61
N SER A 10 -21.95 18.26 14.91
CA SER A 10 -22.39 17.38 15.97
C SER A 10 -21.98 18.00 17.31
N HIS A 11 -22.91 18.16 18.22
CA HIS A 11 -22.63 18.49 19.62
C HIS A 11 -22.46 17.24 20.49
N PHE A 12 -22.22 16.09 19.87
CA PHE A 12 -22.04 14.85 20.58
C PHE A 12 -20.82 14.93 21.51
N THR A 13 -21.02 14.46 22.73
CA THR A 13 -19.94 14.26 23.72
C THR A 13 -20.05 12.85 24.28
N GLY A 14 -18.95 12.12 24.27
CA GLY A 14 -18.87 10.75 24.76
C GLY A 14 -17.89 9.88 23.96
N PRO A 15 -17.71 8.62 24.37
CA PRO A 15 -16.85 7.67 23.67
C PRO A 15 -17.49 7.20 22.36
N VAL A 16 -16.66 7.01 21.36
CA VAL A 16 -17.01 6.32 20.09
C VAL A 16 -15.99 5.23 19.83
N VAL A 17 -16.48 4.03 19.54
CA VAL A 17 -15.65 2.88 19.21
C VAL A 17 -15.98 2.41 17.80
N ILE A 18 -14.94 2.28 16.98
CA ILE A 18 -15.00 1.70 15.63
C ILE A 18 -14.29 0.35 15.69
N ASP A 19 -15.05 -0.74 15.67
CA ASP A 19 -14.54 -2.10 15.84
C ASP A 19 -15.38 -3.11 15.05
N PRO A 20 -14.83 -3.76 14.04
CA PRO A 20 -13.49 -3.53 13.48
C PRO A 20 -13.43 -2.29 12.59
N LEU A 21 -12.25 -1.70 12.45
CA LEU A 21 -11.98 -0.77 11.36
C LEU A 21 -11.93 -1.57 10.06
N THR A 22 -12.73 -1.16 9.07
CA THR A 22 -12.80 -1.84 7.77
C THR A 22 -11.83 -1.22 6.75
N ARG A 23 -11.68 -1.84 5.59
CA ARG A 23 -10.81 -1.42 4.47
C ARG A 23 -9.34 -1.36 4.83
N ILE A 24 -8.92 -2.23 5.73
CA ILE A 24 -7.53 -2.47 6.12
C ILE A 24 -7.27 -3.98 6.10
N GLU A 25 -6.00 -4.37 6.18
CA GLU A 25 -5.59 -5.74 6.49
C GLU A 25 -5.30 -5.85 7.99
N GLY A 26 -5.88 -6.87 8.64
CA GLY A 26 -5.68 -7.17 10.05
C GLY A 26 -6.81 -6.67 10.96
N HIS A 27 -6.56 -6.69 12.27
CA HIS A 27 -7.55 -6.45 13.32
C HIS A 27 -7.22 -5.14 14.05
N LEU A 28 -7.85 -4.07 13.60
CA LEU A 28 -7.71 -2.73 14.17
C LEU A 28 -9.04 -2.25 14.73
N ARG A 29 -8.98 -1.72 15.94
CA ARG A 29 -10.05 -0.98 16.61
C ARG A 29 -9.58 0.45 16.86
N ILE A 30 -10.45 1.42 16.67
CA ILE A 30 -10.20 2.82 17.01
C ILE A 30 -11.16 3.21 18.12
N GLU A 31 -10.61 3.75 19.18
CA GLU A 31 -11.37 4.34 20.29
C GLU A 31 -11.12 5.83 20.34
N VAL A 32 -12.17 6.63 20.39
CA VAL A 32 -12.06 8.08 20.50
C VAL A 32 -12.97 8.60 21.62
N GLU A 33 -12.50 9.64 22.31
CA GLU A 33 -13.32 10.48 23.18
C GLU A 33 -13.69 11.75 22.41
N VAL A 34 -14.97 12.02 22.32
CA VAL A 34 -15.49 13.21 21.64
C VAL A 34 -15.99 14.20 22.69
N LYS A 35 -15.62 15.47 22.54
CA LYS A 35 -16.13 16.61 23.33
C LYS A 35 -16.65 17.67 22.39
N ASP A 36 -17.93 18.04 22.52
CA ASP A 36 -18.57 19.04 21.69
C ASP A 36 -18.35 18.82 20.17
N GLY A 37 -18.53 17.56 19.72
CA GLY A 37 -18.37 17.19 18.32
C GLY A 37 -16.93 17.16 17.81
N ARG A 38 -15.93 17.23 18.69
CA ARG A 38 -14.51 17.15 18.34
C ARG A 38 -13.83 15.98 19.05
N VAL A 39 -12.96 15.29 18.35
CA VAL A 39 -12.11 14.25 18.94
C VAL A 39 -11.10 14.92 19.87
N SER A 40 -11.16 14.61 21.16
CA SER A 40 -10.24 15.10 22.20
C SER A 40 -9.13 14.10 22.52
N GLU A 41 -9.39 12.81 22.33
CA GLU A 41 -8.44 11.72 22.54
C GLU A 41 -8.72 10.60 21.53
N ALA A 42 -7.68 9.93 21.05
CA ALA A 42 -7.82 8.78 20.15
C ALA A 42 -6.78 7.70 20.48
N ARG A 43 -7.20 6.44 20.39
CA ARG A 43 -6.36 5.25 20.58
C ARG A 43 -6.49 4.34 19.38
N SER A 44 -5.35 3.87 18.89
CA SER A 44 -5.25 2.84 17.88
C SER A 44 -4.95 1.50 18.55
N VAL A 45 -5.88 0.57 18.48
CA VAL A 45 -5.88 -0.68 19.24
C VAL A 45 -5.73 -1.87 18.29
N GLY A 46 -4.57 -2.50 18.27
CA GLY A 46 -4.39 -3.80 17.62
C GLY A 46 -4.94 -4.89 18.52
N THR A 47 -5.94 -5.62 18.02
CA THR A 47 -6.65 -6.64 18.82
C THR A 47 -6.17 -8.07 18.54
N LEU A 48 -5.27 -8.27 17.56
CA LEU A 48 -4.71 -9.56 17.19
C LEU A 48 -3.35 -9.79 17.83
N TYR A 49 -3.19 -10.92 18.50
CA TYR A 49 -1.90 -11.43 18.98
C TYR A 49 -1.68 -12.86 18.50
N ARG A 50 -0.53 -13.13 17.87
CA ARG A 50 -0.14 -14.46 17.39
C ARG A 50 1.15 -14.99 18.00
N GLY A 51 1.87 -14.20 18.78
CA GLY A 51 3.06 -14.60 19.50
C GLY A 51 4.25 -15.00 18.61
N LEU A 52 4.42 -14.38 17.45
CA LEU A 52 5.49 -14.75 16.50
C LEU A 52 6.88 -14.66 17.12
N GLU A 53 7.15 -13.64 17.92
CA GLU A 53 8.44 -13.50 18.61
C GLU A 53 8.71 -14.67 19.54
N THR A 54 7.71 -15.16 20.29
CA THR A 54 7.82 -16.31 21.16
C THR A 54 7.96 -17.62 20.37
N ILE A 55 7.20 -17.76 19.29
CA ILE A 55 7.24 -18.97 18.43
C ILE A 55 8.61 -19.16 17.79
N LEU A 56 9.31 -18.08 17.46
CA LEU A 56 10.59 -18.14 16.74
C LEU A 56 11.79 -18.45 17.64
N VAL A 57 11.66 -18.29 18.96
CA VAL A 57 12.75 -18.62 19.89
C VAL A 57 13.12 -20.10 19.78
N GLY A 58 14.41 -20.38 19.58
CA GLY A 58 14.95 -21.75 19.48
C GLY A 58 14.73 -22.44 18.12
N ARG A 59 14.14 -21.76 17.14
CA ARG A 59 14.01 -22.30 15.78
C ARG A 59 15.25 -22.04 14.93
N ASP A 60 15.45 -22.88 13.92
CA ASP A 60 16.50 -22.63 12.92
C ASP A 60 16.24 -21.30 12.20
N PRO A 61 17.22 -20.38 12.17
CA PRO A 61 17.04 -19.09 11.51
C PRO A 61 16.67 -19.18 10.02
N ARG A 62 17.05 -20.28 9.34
CA ARG A 62 16.71 -20.52 7.93
C ARG A 62 15.22 -20.76 7.71
N ASP A 63 14.50 -21.25 8.72
CA ASP A 63 13.07 -21.54 8.68
C ASP A 63 12.20 -20.31 9.04
N VAL A 64 12.78 -19.29 9.67
CA VAL A 64 12.05 -18.13 10.20
C VAL A 64 11.22 -17.43 9.14
N GLN A 65 11.70 -17.34 7.89
CA GLN A 65 10.96 -16.75 6.79
C GLN A 65 9.60 -17.44 6.54
N HIS A 66 9.50 -18.74 6.73
CA HIS A 66 8.26 -19.50 6.52
C HIS A 66 7.19 -19.16 7.56
N PHE A 67 7.60 -18.80 8.78
CA PHE A 67 6.70 -18.35 9.84
C PHE A 67 6.29 -16.89 9.63
N THR A 68 7.27 -16.00 9.45
CA THR A 68 7.02 -14.56 9.29
C THR A 68 6.17 -14.27 8.07
N GLN A 69 6.35 -15.00 6.97
CA GLN A 69 5.55 -14.88 5.76
C GLN A 69 4.04 -15.03 6.05
N ARG A 70 3.64 -15.89 7.01
CA ARG A 70 2.24 -16.11 7.39
C ARG A 70 1.66 -15.00 8.27
N THR A 71 2.42 -13.96 8.51
CA THR A 71 1.89 -12.73 9.13
C THR A 71 0.77 -12.14 8.27
N CYS A 72 0.95 -12.14 6.95
CA CYS A 72 0.01 -11.54 6.00
C CYS A 72 -0.06 -12.35 4.70
N GLY A 73 -1.28 -12.63 4.24
CA GLY A 73 -1.51 -13.29 2.95
C GLY A 73 -1.69 -12.31 1.79
N VAL A 74 -2.01 -11.04 2.07
CA VAL A 74 -2.12 -9.98 1.06
C VAL A 74 -0.73 -9.48 0.69
N CYS A 75 0.08 -9.02 1.66
CA CYS A 75 1.48 -8.67 1.46
C CYS A 75 2.37 -9.92 1.45
N THR A 76 2.03 -10.87 0.64
CA THR A 76 2.38 -12.29 0.68
C THR A 76 3.88 -12.60 0.61
N TYR A 77 4.69 -11.69 0.10
CA TYR A 77 6.13 -11.82 -0.08
C TYR A 77 6.95 -11.02 0.95
N THR A 78 6.44 -9.88 1.38
CA THR A 78 7.20 -8.84 2.07
C THR A 78 7.81 -9.31 3.40
N HIS A 79 7.04 -10.03 4.24
CA HIS A 79 7.54 -10.51 5.53
C HIS A 79 8.61 -11.60 5.38
N ALA A 80 8.51 -12.45 4.35
CA ALA A 80 9.57 -13.42 4.05
C ALA A 80 10.85 -12.71 3.61
N LEU A 81 10.75 -11.72 2.72
CA LEU A 81 11.89 -10.94 2.26
C LEU A 81 12.58 -10.20 3.42
N ALA A 82 11.80 -9.54 4.28
CA ALA A 82 12.34 -8.84 5.45
C ALA A 82 13.09 -9.79 6.39
N SER A 83 12.52 -10.97 6.67
CA SER A 83 13.14 -12.00 7.49
C SER A 83 14.42 -12.57 6.88
N THR A 84 14.40 -12.84 5.57
CA THR A 84 15.57 -13.31 4.82
C THR A 84 16.69 -12.29 4.86
N ARG A 85 16.39 -11.00 4.59
CA ARG A 85 17.36 -9.90 4.67
C ARG A 85 17.94 -9.74 6.08
N ALA A 86 17.13 -9.92 7.13
CA ALA A 86 17.62 -9.87 8.51
C ALA A 86 18.62 -10.98 8.81
N LEU A 87 18.35 -12.22 8.35
CA LEU A 87 19.29 -13.33 8.47
C LEU A 87 20.57 -13.08 7.67
N GLU A 88 20.46 -12.64 6.42
CA GLU A 88 21.58 -12.33 5.54
C GLU A 88 22.47 -11.23 6.11
N ASP A 89 21.88 -10.20 6.73
CA ASP A 89 22.66 -9.20 7.43
C ASP A 89 23.38 -9.77 8.66
N ALA A 90 22.77 -10.68 9.40
CA ALA A 90 23.40 -11.32 10.54
C ALA A 90 24.60 -12.20 10.16
N ILE A 91 24.50 -12.97 9.07
CA ILE A 91 25.57 -13.89 8.60
C ILE A 91 26.52 -13.26 7.56
N LYS A 92 26.22 -12.04 7.11
CA LYS A 92 27.03 -11.26 6.13
C LYS A 92 27.29 -12.00 4.80
N VAL A 93 26.29 -12.75 4.32
CA VAL A 93 26.38 -13.48 3.05
C VAL A 93 26.21 -12.53 1.86
N GLU A 94 26.89 -12.85 0.76
CA GLU A 94 26.75 -12.13 -0.52
C GLU A 94 25.59 -12.69 -1.34
N ILE A 95 24.83 -11.79 -1.95
CA ILE A 95 23.68 -12.16 -2.78
C ILE A 95 24.05 -12.00 -4.26
N PRO A 96 23.90 -13.04 -5.08
CA PRO A 96 24.16 -12.94 -6.51
C PRO A 96 23.28 -11.89 -7.19
N LYS A 97 23.81 -11.25 -8.23
CA LYS A 97 23.12 -10.18 -8.96
C LYS A 97 21.76 -10.62 -9.52
N ASN A 98 21.69 -11.83 -10.11
CA ASN A 98 20.41 -12.37 -10.59
C ASN A 98 19.40 -12.61 -9.47
N ALA A 99 19.87 -13.06 -8.29
CA ALA A 99 18.97 -13.21 -7.15
C ALA A 99 18.38 -11.87 -6.72
N THR A 100 19.18 -10.80 -6.69
CA THR A 100 18.71 -9.44 -6.42
C THR A 100 17.69 -8.98 -7.46
N TYR A 101 17.93 -9.21 -8.77
CA TYR A 101 16.95 -8.90 -9.81
C TYR A 101 15.64 -9.67 -9.62
N ILE A 102 15.71 -10.98 -9.43
CA ILE A 102 14.51 -11.82 -9.25
C ILE A 102 13.71 -11.37 -8.03
N ARG A 103 14.37 -11.10 -6.90
CA ARG A 103 13.73 -10.58 -5.69
C ARG A 103 13.05 -9.23 -5.96
N ASN A 104 13.72 -8.31 -6.63
CA ASN A 104 13.19 -7.01 -6.99
C ASN A 104 12.03 -7.11 -7.97
N LEU A 105 12.06 -8.02 -8.95
CA LEU A 105 10.97 -8.26 -9.89
C LEU A 105 9.71 -8.79 -9.19
N VAL A 106 9.87 -9.76 -8.28
CA VAL A 106 8.75 -10.28 -7.47
C VAL A 106 8.23 -9.18 -6.56
N LEU A 107 9.10 -8.38 -5.95
CA LEU A 107 8.71 -7.25 -5.10
C LEU A 107 8.00 -6.16 -5.90
N GLY A 108 8.47 -5.83 -7.09
CA GLY A 108 7.81 -4.89 -7.99
C GLY A 108 6.37 -5.31 -8.30
N MET A 109 6.17 -6.60 -8.63
CA MET A 109 4.82 -7.14 -8.86
C MET A 109 3.98 -7.14 -7.59
N GLN A 110 4.57 -7.35 -6.39
CA GLN A 110 3.87 -7.22 -5.12
C GLN A 110 3.39 -5.78 -4.89
N TYR A 111 4.22 -4.77 -5.15
CA TYR A 111 3.82 -3.37 -5.06
C TYR A 111 2.66 -3.05 -6.01
N LEU A 112 2.75 -3.46 -7.28
CA LEU A 112 1.70 -3.21 -8.26
C LEU A 112 0.39 -3.89 -7.85
N HIS A 113 0.45 -5.15 -7.40
CA HIS A 113 -0.69 -5.88 -6.88
C HIS A 113 -1.34 -5.14 -5.71
N ASP A 114 -0.55 -4.81 -4.69
CA ASP A 114 -1.07 -4.26 -3.44
C ASP A 114 -1.62 -2.85 -3.61
N HIS A 115 -0.99 -2.01 -4.42
CA HIS A 115 -1.48 -0.66 -4.67
C HIS A 115 -2.77 -0.64 -5.49
N ILE A 116 -2.90 -1.52 -6.48
CA ILE A 116 -4.14 -1.69 -7.24
C ILE A 116 -5.26 -2.19 -6.31
N VAL A 117 -4.99 -3.23 -5.52
CA VAL A 117 -5.94 -3.76 -4.53
C VAL A 117 -6.32 -2.69 -3.52
N HIS A 118 -5.35 -1.92 -3.02
CA HIS A 118 -5.63 -0.86 -2.04
C HIS A 118 -6.54 0.22 -2.64
N PHE A 119 -6.19 0.76 -3.80
CA PHE A 119 -6.96 1.85 -4.40
C PHE A 119 -8.39 1.42 -4.73
N TYR A 120 -8.57 0.28 -5.41
CA TYR A 120 -9.90 -0.16 -5.86
C TYR A 120 -10.69 -0.91 -4.79
N HIS A 121 -10.08 -1.84 -4.06
CA HIS A 121 -10.83 -2.76 -3.19
C HIS A 121 -10.83 -2.38 -1.72
N LEU A 122 -9.88 -1.56 -1.28
CA LEU A 122 -9.82 -1.07 0.09
C LEU A 122 -10.27 0.39 0.21
N HIS A 123 -9.90 1.27 -0.72
CA HIS A 123 -10.11 2.71 -0.59
C HIS A 123 -11.28 3.25 -1.42
N ALA A 124 -11.56 2.69 -2.60
CA ALA A 124 -12.53 3.26 -3.52
C ALA A 124 -13.92 3.48 -2.91
N LEU A 125 -14.39 2.58 -2.04
CA LEU A 125 -15.70 2.71 -1.40
C LEU A 125 -15.80 3.89 -0.41
N ASP A 126 -14.71 4.57 -0.12
CA ASP A 126 -14.73 5.83 0.65
C ASP A 126 -15.09 7.04 -0.21
N PHE A 127 -14.98 6.93 -1.54
CA PHE A 127 -15.25 8.02 -2.47
C PHE A 127 -16.13 7.64 -3.67
N VAL A 128 -16.45 6.37 -3.87
CA VAL A 128 -17.32 5.88 -4.95
C VAL A 128 -18.66 5.43 -4.38
N ASP A 129 -19.73 6.07 -4.82
CA ASP A 129 -21.11 5.61 -4.60
C ASP A 129 -21.51 4.67 -5.73
N VAL A 130 -21.38 3.36 -5.49
CA VAL A 130 -21.69 2.32 -6.48
C VAL A 130 -23.16 2.36 -6.91
N THR A 131 -24.08 2.72 -6.03
CA THR A 131 -25.51 2.76 -6.35
C THR A 131 -25.87 3.94 -7.25
N SER A 132 -25.15 5.05 -7.13
CA SER A 132 -25.28 6.22 -8.02
C SER A 132 -24.92 5.87 -9.48
N ALA A 133 -24.04 4.91 -9.72
CA ALA A 133 -23.66 4.45 -11.06
C ALA A 133 -24.87 3.95 -11.89
N LEU A 134 -25.95 3.50 -11.25
CA LEU A 134 -27.18 3.09 -11.94
C LEU A 134 -27.90 4.25 -12.62
N GLN A 135 -27.66 5.50 -12.20
CA GLN A 135 -28.26 6.71 -12.76
C GLN A 135 -27.42 7.34 -13.86
N ALA A 136 -26.20 6.82 -14.10
CA ALA A 136 -25.26 7.37 -15.07
C ALA A 136 -25.74 7.20 -16.51
N ASP A 137 -25.39 8.16 -17.39
CA ASP A 137 -25.46 8.00 -18.83
C ASP A 137 -24.19 7.28 -19.32
N PRO A 138 -24.29 6.03 -19.86
CA PRO A 138 -23.13 5.29 -20.35
C PRO A 138 -22.39 5.94 -21.50
N VAL A 139 -23.09 6.74 -22.34
CA VAL A 139 -22.46 7.47 -23.44
C VAL A 139 -21.59 8.61 -22.92
N LYS A 140 -22.11 9.34 -21.94
CA LYS A 140 -21.38 10.41 -21.26
C LYS A 140 -20.19 9.83 -20.45
N ALA A 141 -20.38 8.72 -19.76
CA ALA A 141 -19.31 8.02 -19.06
C ALA A 141 -18.18 7.60 -20.02
N ALA A 142 -18.53 7.06 -21.20
CA ALA A 142 -17.53 6.68 -22.19
C ALA A 142 -16.74 7.89 -22.73
N LYS A 143 -17.40 9.03 -22.92
CA LYS A 143 -16.72 10.27 -23.33
C LYS A 143 -15.76 10.79 -22.25
N ILE A 144 -16.19 10.80 -20.99
CA ILE A 144 -15.35 11.22 -19.86
C ILE A 144 -14.14 10.29 -19.77
N CYS A 145 -14.35 8.97 -19.74
CA CYS A 145 -13.27 7.99 -19.65
C CYS A 145 -12.26 8.16 -20.78
N SER A 146 -12.71 8.30 -22.03
CA SER A 146 -11.84 8.50 -23.20
C SER A 146 -11.13 9.88 -23.21
N SER A 147 -11.59 10.86 -22.45
CA SER A 147 -10.92 12.16 -22.34
C SER A 147 -9.75 12.15 -21.33
N VAL A 148 -9.74 11.22 -20.38
CA VAL A 148 -8.74 11.15 -19.31
C VAL A 148 -7.82 9.92 -19.45
N SER A 149 -8.25 8.90 -20.19
CA SER A 149 -7.50 7.66 -20.41
C SER A 149 -7.12 7.52 -21.90
N PRO A 150 -5.90 7.07 -22.22
CA PRO A 150 -5.53 6.71 -23.59
C PRO A 150 -6.23 5.43 -24.07
N ARG A 151 -6.84 4.65 -23.16
CA ARG A 151 -7.54 3.42 -23.50
C ARG A 151 -8.96 3.72 -24.01
N PRO A 152 -9.37 3.17 -25.17
CA PRO A 152 -10.72 3.34 -25.65
C PRO A 152 -11.77 2.82 -24.66
N ALA A 153 -12.80 3.60 -24.41
CA ALA A 153 -13.97 3.22 -23.63
C ALA A 153 -15.22 3.17 -24.50
N SER A 154 -16.13 2.25 -24.22
CA SER A 154 -17.37 2.11 -24.98
C SER A 154 -18.61 2.25 -24.11
N ALA A 155 -19.66 2.88 -24.66
CA ALA A 155 -20.95 2.98 -23.98
C ALA A 155 -21.54 1.59 -23.69
N ASP A 156 -21.36 0.61 -24.57
CA ASP A 156 -21.90 -0.74 -24.39
C ASP A 156 -21.18 -1.48 -23.25
N GLY A 157 -19.90 -1.26 -23.06
CA GLY A 157 -19.16 -1.76 -21.88
C GLY A 157 -19.76 -1.22 -20.58
N PHE A 158 -20.03 0.09 -20.49
CA PHE A 158 -20.66 0.68 -19.32
C PHE A 158 -22.11 0.26 -19.11
N LYS A 159 -22.90 0.07 -20.18
CA LYS A 159 -24.25 -0.54 -20.08
C LYS A 159 -24.20 -1.94 -19.49
N ALA A 160 -23.22 -2.77 -19.90
CA ALA A 160 -23.04 -4.10 -19.34
C ALA A 160 -22.72 -4.07 -17.84
N VAL A 161 -21.91 -3.11 -17.39
CA VAL A 161 -21.63 -2.89 -15.95
C VAL A 161 -22.90 -2.49 -15.22
N GLN A 162 -23.68 -1.53 -15.74
CA GLN A 162 -24.95 -1.12 -15.14
C GLN A 162 -25.94 -2.29 -15.04
N ALA A 163 -26.08 -3.11 -16.09
CA ALA A 163 -26.94 -4.28 -16.06
C ALA A 163 -26.52 -5.28 -14.95
N LYS A 164 -25.21 -5.50 -14.78
CA LYS A 164 -24.67 -6.32 -13.71
C LYS A 164 -24.99 -5.75 -12.34
N LEU A 165 -24.78 -4.44 -12.13
CA LEU A 165 -25.12 -3.77 -10.87
C LEU A 165 -26.60 -3.85 -10.55
N LYS A 166 -27.44 -3.63 -11.57
CA LYS A 166 -28.91 -3.75 -11.41
C LYS A 166 -29.30 -5.16 -10.94
N ALA A 167 -28.74 -6.20 -11.55
CA ALA A 167 -28.98 -7.56 -11.12
C ALA A 167 -28.54 -7.84 -9.67
N PHE A 168 -27.43 -7.26 -9.23
CA PHE A 168 -27.02 -7.32 -7.82
C PHE A 168 -28.02 -6.65 -6.88
N VAL A 169 -28.51 -5.45 -7.24
CA VAL A 169 -29.51 -4.75 -6.45
C VAL A 169 -30.79 -5.58 -6.35
N GLU A 170 -31.28 -6.08 -7.47
CA GLU A 170 -32.52 -6.90 -7.54
C GLU A 170 -32.40 -8.21 -6.76
N SER A 171 -31.22 -8.79 -6.69
CA SER A 171 -30.97 -10.01 -5.90
C SER A 171 -30.88 -9.78 -4.39
N GLY A 172 -30.82 -8.53 -3.94
CA GLY A 172 -30.56 -8.19 -2.54
C GLY A 172 -29.15 -8.48 -2.05
N GLN A 173 -28.24 -8.88 -2.95
CA GLN A 173 -26.86 -9.31 -2.62
C GLN A 173 -25.83 -8.22 -2.97
N LEU A 174 -26.07 -6.98 -2.60
CA LEU A 174 -25.14 -5.89 -2.89
C LEU A 174 -23.78 -6.06 -2.19
N GLY A 175 -23.70 -6.89 -1.14
CA GLY A 175 -22.47 -7.24 -0.45
C GLY A 175 -21.69 -5.99 0.01
N PRO A 176 -20.38 -5.92 -0.26
CA PRO A 176 -19.55 -4.80 0.16
C PRO A 176 -19.86 -3.47 -0.54
N PHE A 177 -20.64 -3.49 -1.63
CA PHE A 177 -21.02 -2.27 -2.37
C PHE A 177 -22.13 -1.47 -1.69
N THR A 178 -22.85 -2.05 -0.76
CA THR A 178 -23.75 -1.32 0.13
C THR A 178 -23.07 -1.11 1.48
N ASN A 179 -22.57 0.07 1.68
CA ASN A 179 -22.43 0.53 3.04
C ASN A 179 -23.83 0.81 3.56
N ALA A 180 -24.31 0.00 4.51
CA ALA A 180 -25.66 0.14 5.08
C ALA A 180 -25.93 1.53 5.65
N TYR A 181 -24.90 2.28 6.00
CA TYR A 181 -24.99 3.65 6.49
C TYR A 181 -25.20 4.70 5.38
N PHE A 182 -24.94 4.34 4.11
CA PHE A 182 -24.94 5.30 2.98
C PHE A 182 -25.89 4.91 1.86
N LEU A 183 -26.80 4.00 2.11
CA LEU A 183 -27.88 3.67 1.17
C LEU A 183 -28.68 4.93 0.85
N GLY A 184 -28.65 5.32 -0.44
CA GLY A 184 -29.31 6.54 -0.89
C GLY A 184 -28.40 7.77 -0.98
N GLY A 185 -27.10 7.60 -0.84
CA GLY A 185 -26.09 8.65 -0.97
C GLY A 185 -25.68 9.25 0.37
N HIS A 186 -24.50 9.84 0.38
CA HIS A 186 -23.94 10.55 1.53
C HIS A 186 -23.31 11.87 1.04
N PRO A 187 -23.46 12.98 1.77
CA PRO A 187 -22.92 14.28 1.33
C PRO A 187 -21.39 14.32 1.18
N ALA A 188 -20.67 13.33 1.69
CA ALA A 188 -19.22 13.17 1.45
C ALA A 188 -18.87 12.49 0.13
N TYR A 189 -19.81 11.95 -0.63
CA TYR A 189 -19.59 11.46 -1.99
C TYR A 189 -19.73 12.60 -2.99
N TYR A 190 -18.65 12.94 -3.70
CA TYR A 190 -18.59 14.09 -4.60
C TYR A 190 -18.60 13.74 -6.09
N LEU A 191 -18.37 12.47 -6.42
CA LEU A 191 -18.39 12.02 -7.81
C LEU A 191 -19.81 12.08 -8.38
N ASP A 192 -19.92 12.52 -9.63
CA ASP A 192 -21.15 12.39 -10.39
C ASP A 192 -21.44 10.93 -10.76
N PRO A 193 -22.68 10.60 -11.21
CA PRO A 193 -23.04 9.23 -11.54
C PRO A 193 -22.13 8.60 -12.60
N GLU A 194 -21.66 9.36 -13.59
CA GLU A 194 -20.79 8.87 -14.64
C GLU A 194 -19.40 8.50 -14.12
N ALA A 195 -18.82 9.33 -13.26
CA ALA A 195 -17.53 9.02 -12.60
C ALA A 195 -17.66 7.80 -11.67
N ASN A 196 -18.78 7.68 -10.95
CA ASN A 196 -19.08 6.49 -10.15
C ASN A 196 -19.19 5.23 -11.02
N LEU A 197 -19.80 5.32 -12.23
CA LEU A 197 -19.88 4.20 -13.15
C LEU A 197 -18.50 3.80 -13.70
N ILE A 198 -17.66 4.78 -14.06
CA ILE A 198 -16.28 4.54 -14.52
C ILE A 198 -15.49 3.83 -13.41
N ALA A 199 -15.48 4.38 -12.21
CA ALA A 199 -14.74 3.82 -11.08
C ALA A 199 -15.23 2.40 -10.71
N THR A 200 -16.56 2.15 -10.78
CA THR A 200 -17.13 0.82 -10.53
C THR A 200 -16.73 -0.19 -11.61
N ALA A 201 -16.71 0.21 -12.88
CA ALA A 201 -16.26 -0.64 -13.97
C ALA A 201 -14.78 -1.04 -13.79
N HIS A 202 -13.94 -0.10 -13.43
CA HIS A 202 -12.52 -0.33 -13.19
C HIS A 202 -12.25 -1.11 -11.90
N TYR A 203 -13.08 -0.94 -10.86
CA TYR A 203 -13.07 -1.82 -9.68
C TYR A 203 -13.26 -3.30 -10.07
N LEU A 204 -14.25 -3.58 -10.91
CA LEU A 204 -14.52 -4.95 -11.39
C LEU A 204 -13.41 -5.50 -12.29
N GLU A 205 -12.75 -4.65 -13.06
CA GLU A 205 -11.59 -5.02 -13.86
C GLU A 205 -10.38 -5.31 -12.98
N ALA A 206 -10.11 -4.48 -11.99
CA ALA A 206 -9.02 -4.65 -11.04
C ALA A 206 -9.09 -5.98 -10.27
N LEU A 207 -10.31 -6.51 -10.00
CA LEU A 207 -10.50 -7.85 -9.42
C LEU A 207 -9.92 -8.97 -10.29
N ARG A 208 -9.91 -8.80 -11.61
CA ARG A 208 -9.31 -9.78 -12.53
C ARG A 208 -7.82 -9.54 -12.69
N LEU A 209 -7.42 -8.27 -12.67
CA LEU A 209 -6.03 -7.90 -12.87
C LEU A 209 -5.13 -8.31 -11.70
N GLN A 210 -5.62 -8.25 -10.46
CA GLN A 210 -4.86 -8.74 -9.31
C GLN A 210 -4.43 -10.20 -9.47
N VAL A 211 -5.24 -11.03 -10.15
CA VAL A 211 -4.89 -12.42 -10.45
C VAL A 211 -3.68 -12.49 -11.39
N LYS A 212 -3.57 -11.56 -12.35
CA LYS A 212 -2.42 -11.49 -13.27
C LYS A 212 -1.15 -11.12 -12.53
N ALA A 213 -1.22 -10.11 -11.63
CA ALA A 213 -0.10 -9.73 -10.79
C ALA A 213 0.33 -10.87 -9.84
N ALA A 214 -0.63 -11.56 -9.22
CA ALA A 214 -0.38 -12.73 -8.39
C ALA A 214 0.29 -13.88 -9.18
N ARG A 215 -0.13 -14.12 -10.43
CA ARG A 215 0.49 -15.11 -11.31
C ARG A 215 1.92 -14.70 -11.70
N ALA A 216 2.16 -13.42 -11.98
CA ALA A 216 3.50 -12.93 -12.27
C ALA A 216 4.45 -13.20 -11.09
N MET A 217 4.02 -12.92 -9.85
CA MET A 217 4.80 -13.29 -8.67
C MET A 217 5.06 -14.80 -8.59
N ALA A 218 4.08 -15.64 -8.94
CA ALA A 218 4.21 -17.09 -8.88
C ALA A 218 5.16 -17.66 -9.95
N VAL A 219 5.35 -16.97 -11.09
CA VAL A 219 6.28 -17.40 -12.15
C VAL A 219 7.70 -17.60 -11.60
N PHE A 220 8.19 -16.66 -10.81
CA PHE A 220 9.51 -16.76 -10.16
C PHE A 220 9.41 -17.24 -8.71
N GLY A 221 8.31 -16.94 -8.04
CA GLY A 221 8.09 -17.27 -6.65
C GLY A 221 7.56 -18.70 -6.40
N ALA A 222 7.39 -19.52 -7.42
CA ALA A 222 6.82 -20.87 -7.43
C ALA A 222 5.32 -20.91 -7.11
N LYS A 223 4.82 -20.08 -6.21
CA LYS A 223 3.40 -19.95 -5.87
C LYS A 223 3.07 -18.54 -5.35
N ASN A 224 1.77 -18.22 -5.32
CA ASN A 224 1.17 -17.10 -4.62
C ASN A 224 -0.20 -17.58 -4.06
N PRO A 225 -0.58 -17.27 -2.79
CA PRO A 225 0.21 -16.53 -1.80
C PRO A 225 1.38 -17.34 -1.23
N HIS A 226 2.26 -16.62 -0.54
CA HIS A 226 3.41 -17.19 0.18
C HIS A 226 4.41 -17.90 -0.73
N THR A 227 5.20 -17.12 -1.44
CA THR A 227 6.27 -17.57 -2.34
C THR A 227 7.26 -18.52 -1.65
N GLN A 228 7.86 -19.44 -2.41
CA GLN A 228 8.73 -20.50 -1.89
C GLN A 228 10.09 -20.57 -2.60
N PHE A 229 10.68 -19.44 -2.92
CA PHE A 229 11.94 -19.37 -3.66
C PHE A 229 13.08 -18.68 -2.90
N LEU A 230 12.77 -18.00 -1.78
CA LEU A 230 13.79 -17.33 -0.99
C LEU A 230 14.62 -18.31 -0.18
N VAL A 231 15.93 -18.11 -0.18
CA VAL A 231 16.87 -18.73 0.73
C VAL A 231 17.89 -17.68 1.17
N ALA A 232 18.51 -17.87 2.33
CA ALA A 232 19.64 -17.04 2.71
C ALA A 232 20.78 -17.22 1.69
N GLY A 233 21.22 -16.13 1.10
CA GLY A 233 22.24 -16.12 0.07
C GLY A 233 21.72 -16.11 -1.38
N GLY A 234 20.38 -16.10 -1.59
CA GLY A 234 19.88 -16.03 -2.96
C GLY A 234 18.44 -16.49 -3.14
N VAL A 235 18.19 -17.16 -4.25
CA VAL A 235 16.89 -17.74 -4.63
C VAL A 235 17.06 -19.12 -5.25
N THR A 236 16.03 -19.97 -5.20
CA THR A 236 16.08 -21.35 -5.70
C THR A 236 15.29 -21.60 -6.98
N CYS A 237 14.74 -20.58 -7.60
CA CYS A 237 13.91 -20.69 -8.80
C CYS A 237 14.76 -20.76 -10.08
N TYR A 238 15.44 -21.86 -10.33
CA TYR A 238 16.32 -22.05 -11.51
C TYR A 238 15.57 -21.88 -12.84
N GLU A 239 14.28 -22.20 -12.87
CA GLU A 239 13.42 -22.01 -14.04
C GLU A 239 13.29 -20.54 -14.46
N SER A 240 13.50 -19.60 -13.52
CA SER A 240 13.48 -18.16 -13.82
C SER A 240 14.56 -17.72 -14.81
N LEU A 241 15.61 -18.55 -15.00
CA LEU A 241 16.70 -18.32 -15.96
C LEU A 241 16.32 -18.75 -17.40
N THR A 242 15.15 -19.37 -17.60
CA THR A 242 14.75 -19.85 -18.93
C THR A 242 14.02 -18.75 -19.70
N PRO A 243 14.21 -18.66 -21.03
CA PRO A 243 13.52 -17.68 -21.87
C PRO A 243 12.00 -17.76 -21.76
N GLU A 244 11.45 -18.97 -21.62
CA GLU A 244 10.01 -19.22 -21.53
C GLU A 244 9.41 -18.60 -20.26
N ARG A 245 10.07 -18.77 -19.11
CA ARG A 245 9.62 -18.20 -17.83
C ARG A 245 9.78 -16.69 -17.81
N ILE A 246 10.85 -16.17 -18.36
CA ILE A 246 11.06 -14.73 -18.50
C ILE A 246 9.95 -14.11 -19.38
N ALA A 247 9.64 -14.76 -20.52
CA ALA A 247 8.57 -14.28 -21.41
C ALA A 247 7.18 -14.38 -20.76
N GLU A 248 6.89 -15.41 -19.97
CA GLU A 248 5.64 -15.53 -19.20
C GLU A 248 5.50 -14.39 -18.19
N PHE A 249 6.56 -14.11 -17.43
CA PHE A 249 6.57 -12.98 -16.49
C PHE A 249 6.37 -11.64 -17.21
N GLU A 250 7.09 -11.41 -18.30
CA GLU A 250 7.02 -10.20 -19.11
C GLU A 250 5.60 -9.94 -19.65
N GLY A 251 4.93 -10.98 -20.13
CA GLY A 251 3.54 -10.88 -20.62
C GLY A 251 2.57 -10.45 -19.52
N LEU A 252 2.67 -11.08 -18.34
CA LEU A 252 1.82 -10.74 -17.19
C LEU A 252 2.13 -9.34 -16.64
N TYR A 253 3.41 -8.99 -16.52
CA TYR A 253 3.84 -7.65 -16.12
C TYR A 253 3.29 -6.59 -17.07
N LYS A 254 3.36 -6.81 -18.39
CA LYS A 254 2.87 -5.85 -19.38
C LYS A 254 1.38 -5.56 -19.19
N GLU A 255 0.54 -6.57 -18.99
CA GLU A 255 -0.90 -6.38 -18.74
C GLU A 255 -1.14 -5.51 -17.49
N VAL A 256 -0.37 -5.72 -16.42
CA VAL A 256 -0.49 -4.94 -15.18
C VAL A 256 0.01 -3.50 -15.38
N ASN A 257 1.16 -3.34 -16.03
CA ASN A 257 1.72 -2.03 -16.36
C ASN A 257 0.78 -1.20 -17.26
N ASP A 258 0.17 -1.82 -18.26
CA ASP A 258 -0.81 -1.16 -19.14
C ASP A 258 -2.03 -0.67 -18.34
N PHE A 259 -2.54 -1.48 -17.40
CA PHE A 259 -3.63 -1.06 -16.51
C PHE A 259 -3.22 0.11 -15.60
N VAL A 260 -2.03 0.08 -15.02
CA VAL A 260 -1.53 1.17 -14.17
C VAL A 260 -1.57 2.49 -14.94
N ASN A 261 -0.98 2.51 -16.13
CA ASN A 261 -0.80 3.75 -16.88
C ASN A 261 -2.08 4.22 -17.59
N GLN A 262 -2.92 3.27 -18.03
CA GLN A 262 -4.10 3.59 -18.85
C GLN A 262 -5.40 3.68 -18.04
N VAL A 263 -5.42 3.18 -16.81
CA VAL A 263 -6.63 3.12 -15.98
C VAL A 263 -6.40 3.71 -14.60
N TYR A 264 -5.45 3.17 -13.84
CA TYR A 264 -5.28 3.56 -12.45
C TYR A 264 -4.87 5.04 -12.30
N ILE A 265 -3.88 5.50 -13.06
CA ILE A 265 -3.45 6.91 -12.98
C ILE A 265 -4.55 7.87 -13.46
N PRO A 266 -5.25 7.65 -14.60
CA PRO A 266 -6.43 8.43 -14.95
C PRO A 266 -7.51 8.48 -13.88
N ASP A 267 -7.85 7.34 -13.26
CA ASP A 267 -8.84 7.28 -12.17
C ASP A 267 -8.39 8.07 -10.94
N LEU A 268 -7.11 7.95 -10.57
CA LEU A 268 -6.53 8.73 -9.47
C LEU A 268 -6.70 10.23 -9.69
N LEU A 269 -6.42 10.71 -10.91
CA LEU A 269 -6.54 12.14 -11.25
C LEU A 269 -8.01 12.59 -11.28
N LEU A 270 -8.91 11.74 -11.77
CA LEU A 270 -10.36 12.02 -11.77
C LEU A 270 -10.88 12.16 -10.32
N VAL A 271 -10.55 11.20 -9.46
CA VAL A 271 -10.93 11.21 -8.04
C VAL A 271 -10.26 12.39 -7.32
N GLY A 272 -8.96 12.57 -7.49
CA GLY A 272 -8.20 13.64 -6.86
C GLY A 272 -8.74 15.02 -7.22
N GLY A 273 -9.19 15.21 -8.45
CA GLY A 273 -9.84 16.44 -8.91
C GLY A 273 -11.15 16.76 -8.18
N ALA A 274 -11.93 15.73 -7.84
CA ALA A 274 -13.20 15.88 -7.12
C ALA A 274 -13.02 16.07 -5.61
N TYR A 275 -11.98 15.48 -5.03
CA TYR A 275 -11.74 15.42 -3.57
C TYR A 275 -10.58 16.30 -3.10
N LYS A 276 -10.40 17.47 -3.71
CA LYS A 276 -9.32 18.42 -3.36
C LYS A 276 -9.35 18.88 -1.90
N ASP A 277 -10.50 18.92 -1.26
CA ASP A 277 -10.64 19.27 0.15
C ASP A 277 -10.01 18.25 1.11
N TRP A 278 -9.72 17.03 0.64
CA TRP A 278 -8.98 16.04 1.41
C TRP A 278 -7.50 16.40 1.62
N THR A 279 -7.00 17.44 0.97
CA THR A 279 -5.70 18.06 1.29
C THR A 279 -5.67 18.70 2.68
N LYS A 280 -6.85 18.95 3.28
CA LYS A 280 -7.00 19.62 4.58
C LYS A 280 -7.12 18.68 5.77
N ILE A 281 -7.20 17.37 5.53
CA ILE A 281 -7.46 16.38 6.57
C ILE A 281 -6.43 15.25 6.54
N GLY A 282 -6.27 14.57 7.67
CA GLY A 282 -5.61 13.29 7.80
C GLY A 282 -4.09 13.31 7.67
N GLY A 283 -3.43 14.46 7.80
CA GLY A 283 -1.99 14.55 7.69
C GLY A 283 -1.24 14.25 8.99
N THR A 284 -0.06 13.64 8.87
CA THR A 284 0.95 13.53 9.93
C THR A 284 2.07 14.54 9.72
N ALA A 285 3.05 14.58 10.66
CA ALA A 285 4.11 15.57 10.61
C ALA A 285 5.48 14.98 10.27
N ASN A 286 5.67 13.68 10.52
CA ASN A 286 6.97 13.04 10.41
C ASN A 286 6.87 11.79 9.54
N PHE A 287 7.88 11.56 8.72
CA PHE A 287 7.90 10.48 7.73
C PHE A 287 9.27 9.81 7.73
N MET A 288 9.27 8.49 7.49
CA MET A 288 10.49 7.70 7.43
C MET A 288 10.38 6.62 6.35
N THR A 289 11.44 6.44 5.59
CA THR A 289 11.65 5.24 4.77
C THR A 289 13.09 4.78 4.87
N PHE A 290 13.31 3.46 4.88
CA PHE A 290 14.64 2.89 4.71
C PHE A 290 14.95 2.58 3.25
N GLY A 291 14.09 3.02 2.34
CA GLY A 291 14.22 2.84 0.90
C GLY A 291 13.91 1.42 0.42
N GLU A 292 13.95 1.20 -0.91
CA GLU A 292 13.65 -0.10 -1.51
C GLU A 292 14.33 -0.28 -2.87
N PHE A 293 14.25 -1.49 -3.43
CA PHE A 293 14.87 -1.93 -4.68
C PHE A 293 16.40 -1.76 -4.66
N PRO A 294 17.09 -2.55 -3.82
CA PRO A 294 18.54 -2.52 -3.75
C PRO A 294 19.20 -3.00 -5.06
N GLY A 295 20.30 -2.34 -5.43
CA GLY A 295 21.26 -2.89 -6.41
C GLY A 295 22.22 -3.86 -5.74
N ASP A 296 22.52 -3.63 -4.46
CA ASP A 296 23.24 -4.54 -3.54
C ASP A 296 22.44 -4.60 -2.24
N GLU A 297 21.97 -5.80 -1.86
CA GLU A 297 21.12 -6.04 -0.68
C GLU A 297 21.73 -5.56 0.64
N ARG A 298 23.07 -5.53 0.73
CA ARG A 298 23.79 -5.11 1.94
C ARG A 298 24.06 -3.61 2.02
N ASN A 299 23.82 -2.86 0.95
CA ASN A 299 24.11 -1.45 0.86
C ASN A 299 22.81 -0.63 0.77
N LEU A 300 22.42 0.03 1.86
CA LEU A 300 21.23 0.89 1.89
C LEU A 300 21.29 2.01 0.84
N GLU A 301 22.50 2.54 0.56
CA GLU A 301 22.69 3.59 -0.43
C GLU A 301 22.59 3.08 -1.89
N SER A 302 22.62 1.76 -2.12
CA SER A 302 22.37 1.18 -3.43
C SER A 302 20.90 1.14 -3.80
N ARG A 303 19.99 1.37 -2.87
CA ARG A 303 18.56 1.32 -3.09
C ARG A 303 18.12 2.41 -4.07
N TRP A 304 17.22 2.05 -4.98
CA TRP A 304 16.68 2.98 -5.95
C TRP A 304 15.80 4.06 -5.28
N PHE A 305 14.87 3.65 -4.41
CA PHE A 305 14.32 4.53 -3.41
C PHE A 305 15.31 4.65 -2.26
N LYS A 306 15.90 5.83 -2.11
CA LYS A 306 16.88 6.10 -1.05
C LYS A 306 16.23 6.17 0.33
N PRO A 307 16.91 5.71 1.40
CA PRO A 307 16.43 5.89 2.75
C PRO A 307 16.46 7.37 3.16
N GLY A 308 15.58 7.76 4.09
CA GLY A 308 15.54 9.13 4.62
C GLY A 308 14.40 9.36 5.58
N VAL A 309 14.43 10.50 6.24
CA VAL A 309 13.40 10.97 7.16
C VAL A 309 13.02 12.42 6.87
N VAL A 310 11.76 12.75 7.12
CA VAL A 310 11.24 14.13 7.03
C VAL A 310 10.53 14.44 8.34
N PHE A 311 10.84 15.57 8.95
CA PHE A 311 10.23 15.99 10.21
C PHE A 311 9.46 17.30 10.09
N ASP A 312 8.42 17.43 10.90
CA ASP A 312 7.68 18.66 11.12
C ASP A 312 7.09 19.24 9.82
N ARG A 313 6.75 18.37 8.83
CA ARG A 313 6.29 18.74 7.49
C ARG A 313 7.25 19.66 6.73
N LYS A 314 8.52 19.65 7.07
CA LYS A 314 9.53 20.38 6.31
C LYS A 314 9.79 19.67 4.99
N LEU A 315 9.96 20.44 3.93
CA LEU A 315 10.29 19.90 2.60
C LEU A 315 11.81 19.67 2.51
N GLU A 316 12.34 18.88 3.43
CA GLU A 316 13.75 18.54 3.56
C GLU A 316 13.89 17.07 3.98
N ALA A 317 14.64 16.29 3.22
CA ALA A 317 14.96 14.91 3.54
C ALA A 317 16.29 14.80 4.26
N LEU A 318 16.26 14.33 5.50
CA LEU A 318 17.43 14.09 6.35
C LEU A 318 17.92 12.64 6.19
N PRO A 319 19.19 12.36 6.54
CA PRO A 319 19.72 10.99 6.55
C PRO A 319 18.96 10.07 7.50
N PHE A 320 18.80 8.81 7.08
CA PHE A 320 18.23 7.75 7.91
C PHE A 320 19.33 7.06 8.72
N ASP A 321 19.08 6.85 10.00
CA ASP A 321 19.95 6.13 10.94
C ASP A 321 19.16 5.00 11.62
N PRO A 322 19.38 3.71 11.28
CA PRO A 322 18.63 2.60 11.86
C PRO A 322 18.80 2.47 13.38
N SER A 323 19.87 2.99 13.96
CA SER A 323 20.10 2.96 15.41
C SER A 323 19.10 3.81 16.21
N LYS A 324 18.38 4.71 15.52
CA LYS A 324 17.36 5.57 16.13
C LYS A 324 15.96 4.93 16.20
N ILE A 325 15.79 3.73 15.67
CA ILE A 325 14.54 2.99 15.80
C ILE A 325 14.39 2.43 17.21
N GLU A 326 13.22 2.62 17.79
CA GLU A 326 12.88 2.20 19.14
C GLU A 326 11.51 1.52 19.18
N GLU A 327 11.31 0.60 20.12
CA GLU A 327 10.03 -0.03 20.42
C GLU A 327 9.54 0.41 21.80
N HIS A 328 8.38 1.05 21.84
CA HIS A 328 7.72 1.48 23.06
C HIS A 328 6.57 0.53 23.40
N VAL A 329 6.50 0.03 24.63
CA VAL A 329 5.48 -0.93 25.08
C VAL A 329 4.59 -0.38 26.20
N ARG A 330 4.78 0.88 26.59
CA ARG A 330 4.08 1.52 27.73
C ARG A 330 2.57 1.33 27.70
N HIS A 331 1.96 1.41 26.52
CA HIS A 331 0.52 1.28 26.33
C HIS A 331 0.12 -0.05 25.67
N SER A 332 1.05 -0.99 25.58
CA SER A 332 0.79 -2.28 24.97
C SER A 332 0.65 -3.36 26.04
N TRP A 333 -0.03 -4.46 25.71
CA TRP A 333 -0.23 -5.61 26.61
C TRP A 333 1.05 -6.46 26.74
N TYR A 334 2.14 -5.81 27.16
CA TYR A 334 3.42 -6.44 27.50
C TYR A 334 3.87 -5.99 28.88
N ALA A 335 4.67 -6.78 29.55
CA ALA A 335 5.22 -6.45 30.87
C ALA A 335 6.25 -5.31 30.76
N GLY A 336 6.27 -4.45 31.79
CA GLY A 336 7.21 -3.32 31.88
C GLY A 336 6.81 -2.12 31.02
N ASP A 337 7.60 -1.05 31.14
CA ASP A 337 7.40 0.23 30.43
C ASP A 337 8.66 0.68 29.68
N ALA A 338 9.64 -0.22 29.56
CA ALA A 338 10.93 0.11 28.98
C ALA A 338 10.82 0.42 27.48
N VAL A 339 11.68 1.31 27.03
CA VAL A 339 11.95 1.52 25.61
C VAL A 339 13.09 0.60 25.21
N HIS A 340 12.87 -0.19 24.16
CA HIS A 340 13.84 -1.18 23.69
C HIS A 340 14.34 -0.80 22.29
N LYS A 341 15.59 -1.14 22.00
CA LYS A 341 16.03 -1.25 20.61
C LYS A 341 15.51 -2.58 20.03
N PRO A 342 15.13 -2.65 18.75
CA PRO A 342 14.56 -3.87 18.15
C PRO A 342 15.39 -5.15 18.36
N PHE A 343 16.73 -5.00 18.38
CA PHE A 343 17.68 -6.12 18.57
C PHE A 343 17.93 -6.50 20.03
N GLN A 344 17.41 -5.74 21.01
CA GLN A 344 17.61 -5.98 22.45
C GLN A 344 16.35 -6.47 23.15
N GLY A 345 15.20 -6.34 22.51
CA GLY A 345 13.93 -6.46 23.17
C GLY A 345 13.47 -7.91 23.31
N VAL A 346 13.42 -8.39 24.53
CA VAL A 346 12.55 -9.50 24.91
C VAL A 346 11.30 -8.90 25.55
N THR A 347 10.14 -9.16 24.95
CA THR A 347 8.85 -8.67 25.47
C THR A 347 8.03 -9.85 25.98
N GLU A 348 7.51 -9.72 27.20
CA GLU A 348 6.63 -10.71 27.81
C GLU A 348 5.17 -10.28 27.62
N PRO A 349 4.33 -11.08 26.95
CA PRO A 349 2.91 -10.79 26.81
C PRO A 349 2.20 -10.73 28.16
N LYS A 350 1.45 -9.64 28.39
CA LYS A 350 0.68 -9.45 29.62
C LYS A 350 -0.63 -8.74 29.30
N PHE A 351 -1.62 -9.53 28.93
CA PHE A 351 -2.97 -9.02 28.69
C PHE A 351 -3.63 -8.60 30.01
N THR A 352 -4.25 -7.44 30.03
CA THR A 352 -5.08 -6.95 31.14
C THR A 352 -6.55 -7.20 30.80
N PHE A 353 -7.18 -6.31 30.06
CA PHE A 353 -8.55 -6.49 29.56
C PHE A 353 -8.82 -5.53 28.40
N MET A 354 -9.82 -5.85 27.59
CA MET A 354 -10.24 -4.99 26.47
C MET A 354 -10.90 -3.73 27.01
N GLY A 355 -10.45 -2.55 26.52
CA GLY A 355 -10.93 -1.25 27.02
C GLY A 355 -10.13 -0.68 28.19
N ASP A 356 -9.04 -1.32 28.60
CA ASP A 356 -8.05 -0.73 29.49
C ASP A 356 -7.48 0.54 28.87
N LYS A 357 -7.57 1.66 29.57
CA LYS A 357 -7.12 2.97 29.06
C LYS A 357 -5.60 3.16 29.16
N ASP A 358 -4.95 2.37 29.98
CA ASP A 358 -3.51 2.45 30.18
C ASP A 358 -2.76 1.49 29.24
N ARG A 359 -3.20 0.22 29.16
CA ARG A 359 -2.67 -0.79 28.25
C ARG A 359 -3.80 -1.30 27.36
N TYR A 360 -3.79 -0.89 26.11
CA TYR A 360 -4.97 -1.06 25.25
C TYR A 360 -4.69 -1.74 23.90
N SER A 361 -3.46 -2.17 23.62
CA SER A 361 -3.11 -2.71 22.29
C SER A 361 -2.11 -3.84 22.38
N TRP A 362 -2.21 -4.84 21.49
CA TRP A 362 -1.14 -5.80 21.22
C TRP A 362 -0.02 -5.23 20.35
N MET A 363 -0.23 -4.10 19.70
CA MET A 363 0.83 -3.46 18.92
C MET A 363 1.83 -2.79 19.86
N LYS A 364 3.10 -3.07 19.64
CA LYS A 364 4.16 -2.19 20.12
C LYS A 364 4.10 -0.88 19.34
N ALA A 365 4.55 0.20 19.93
CA ALA A 365 4.58 1.51 19.30
C ALA A 365 6.02 1.85 18.86
N PRO A 366 6.42 1.55 17.61
CA PRO A 366 7.73 1.90 17.11
C PRO A 366 7.87 3.43 17.01
N ARG A 367 9.07 3.92 17.26
CA ARG A 367 9.42 5.34 17.18
C ARG A 367 10.76 5.48 16.47
N TYR A 368 10.98 6.62 15.89
CA TYR A 368 12.27 7.03 15.37
C TYR A 368 12.72 8.28 16.12
N ASP A 369 13.83 8.18 16.87
CA ASP A 369 14.34 9.27 17.70
C ASP A 369 13.24 9.83 18.66
N GLY A 370 12.50 8.94 19.31
CA GLY A 370 11.36 9.24 20.19
C GLY A 370 10.08 9.72 19.49
N ARG A 371 10.09 9.92 18.17
CA ARG A 371 8.96 10.48 17.40
C ARG A 371 8.13 9.41 16.72
N ALA A 372 6.83 9.61 16.68
CA ALA A 372 5.96 8.86 15.77
C ALA A 372 6.25 9.30 14.33
N VAL A 373 6.48 8.34 13.45
CA VAL A 373 6.73 8.57 12.03
C VAL A 373 5.78 7.74 11.17
N GLU A 374 5.31 8.31 10.09
CA GLU A 374 4.56 7.60 9.06
C GLU A 374 5.53 6.89 8.11
N THR A 375 5.25 5.63 7.79
CA THR A 375 5.93 4.85 6.75
C THR A 375 4.94 4.53 5.64
N GLY A 376 5.43 4.11 4.49
CA GLY A 376 4.60 3.71 3.35
C GLY A 376 4.73 4.65 2.15
N PRO A 377 3.76 4.64 1.21
CA PRO A 377 3.88 5.31 -0.08
C PRO A 377 4.22 6.80 0.01
N LEU A 378 3.55 7.54 0.91
CA LEU A 378 3.83 8.97 1.04
C LEU A 378 5.26 9.23 1.54
N ALA A 379 5.72 8.49 2.55
CA ALA A 379 7.08 8.62 3.06
C ALA A 379 8.12 8.33 1.97
N GLN A 380 7.91 7.26 1.20
CA GLN A 380 8.85 6.83 0.16
C GLN A 380 8.90 7.80 -1.02
N VAL A 381 7.75 8.22 -1.53
CA VAL A 381 7.65 9.22 -2.62
C VAL A 381 8.20 10.57 -2.17
N LEU A 382 7.85 11.02 -0.96
CA LEU A 382 8.29 12.31 -0.43
C LEU A 382 9.82 12.36 -0.29
N VAL A 383 10.43 11.33 0.31
CA VAL A 383 11.90 11.26 0.43
C VAL A 383 12.57 11.19 -0.93
N ALA A 384 12.04 10.39 -1.87
CA ALA A 384 12.57 10.29 -3.22
C ALA A 384 12.47 11.63 -3.98
N TYR A 385 11.35 12.33 -3.85
CA TYR A 385 11.13 13.65 -4.42
C TYR A 385 12.13 14.67 -3.89
N LEU A 386 12.25 14.78 -2.56
CA LEU A 386 13.12 15.73 -1.89
C LEU A 386 14.62 15.43 -2.09
N LYS A 387 14.97 14.17 -2.36
CA LYS A 387 16.35 13.77 -2.74
C LYS A 387 16.63 13.90 -4.25
N GLY A 388 15.69 14.42 -5.02
CA GLY A 388 15.86 14.65 -6.46
C GLY A 388 15.95 13.39 -7.31
N ASN A 389 15.21 12.32 -6.95
CA ASN A 389 15.16 11.11 -7.77
C ASN A 389 14.61 11.45 -9.17
N ALA A 390 15.45 11.23 -10.21
CA ALA A 390 15.18 11.67 -11.56
C ALA A 390 13.92 11.07 -12.21
N GLU A 391 13.45 9.92 -11.71
CA GLU A 391 12.25 9.25 -12.21
C GLU A 391 11.00 9.64 -11.42
N VAL A 392 11.15 9.95 -10.13
CA VAL A 392 10.02 10.29 -9.24
C VAL A 392 9.63 11.76 -9.38
N VAL A 393 10.60 12.67 -9.45
CA VAL A 393 10.35 14.13 -9.49
C VAL A 393 9.39 14.51 -10.62
N PRO A 394 9.58 14.11 -11.89
CA PRO A 394 8.69 14.51 -12.98
C PRO A 394 7.25 14.00 -12.78
N VAL A 395 7.06 12.82 -12.19
CA VAL A 395 5.73 12.25 -11.97
C VAL A 395 5.01 12.99 -10.84
N VAL A 396 5.70 13.29 -9.74
CA VAL A 396 5.16 14.12 -8.65
C VAL A 396 4.75 15.50 -9.19
N ASP A 397 5.62 16.18 -9.90
CA ASP A 397 5.35 17.52 -10.44
C ASP A 397 4.15 17.51 -11.41
N SER A 398 4.05 16.50 -12.27
CA SER A 398 2.92 16.33 -13.19
C SER A 398 1.59 16.15 -12.45
N VAL A 399 1.55 15.32 -11.39
CA VAL A 399 0.33 15.09 -10.59
C VAL A 399 -0.04 16.36 -9.82
N LEU A 400 0.91 17.01 -9.17
CA LEU A 400 0.67 18.26 -8.46
C LEU A 400 0.15 19.37 -9.39
N GLN A 401 0.75 19.52 -10.57
CA GLN A 401 0.31 20.48 -11.58
C GLN A 401 -1.12 20.18 -12.06
N THR A 402 -1.40 18.92 -12.42
CA THR A 402 -2.72 18.48 -12.90
C THR A 402 -3.81 18.73 -11.87
N LEU A 403 -3.52 18.46 -10.60
CA LEU A 403 -4.46 18.69 -9.51
C LEU A 403 -4.45 20.12 -8.97
N SER A 404 -3.55 20.99 -9.46
CA SER A 404 -3.32 22.36 -8.97
C SER A 404 -3.00 22.36 -7.47
N LEU A 405 -2.08 21.48 -7.05
CA LEU A 405 -1.61 21.31 -5.68
C LEU A 405 -0.15 21.75 -5.56
N THR A 406 0.28 21.95 -4.33
CA THR A 406 1.66 22.23 -3.94
C THR A 406 2.30 21.03 -3.22
N PRO A 407 3.64 20.92 -3.12
CA PRO A 407 4.26 19.86 -2.32
C PRO A 407 3.79 19.79 -0.87
N GLY A 408 3.39 20.93 -0.26
CA GLY A 408 2.82 20.98 1.08
C GLY A 408 1.46 20.26 1.23
N ASP A 409 0.70 20.15 0.15
CA ASP A 409 -0.59 19.47 0.14
C ASP A 409 -0.45 17.93 0.20
N LEU A 410 0.76 17.40 -0.04
CA LEU A 410 1.06 15.98 0.12
C LEU A 410 0.91 15.50 1.58
N PHE A 411 1.05 16.37 2.57
CA PHE A 411 0.88 16.03 3.99
C PHE A 411 -0.60 15.86 4.38
N SER A 412 -1.32 15.01 3.67
CA SER A 412 -2.79 14.88 3.79
C SER A 412 -3.30 13.50 3.38
N THR A 413 -4.60 13.29 3.53
CA THR A 413 -5.29 12.10 3.01
C THR A 413 -5.18 12.01 1.49
N LEU A 414 -5.46 13.11 0.76
CA LEU A 414 -5.31 13.12 -0.70
C LEU A 414 -3.86 12.89 -1.11
N GLY A 415 -2.92 13.48 -0.38
CA GLY A 415 -1.49 13.27 -0.62
C GLY A 415 -1.04 11.81 -0.50
N ARG A 416 -1.56 11.05 0.50
CA ARG A 416 -1.30 9.60 0.57
C ARG A 416 -1.87 8.85 -0.61
N THR A 417 -3.09 9.19 -1.03
CA THR A 417 -3.74 8.57 -2.19
C THR A 417 -2.95 8.86 -3.47
N ALA A 418 -2.55 10.11 -3.67
CA ALA A 418 -1.72 10.53 -4.80
C ALA A 418 -0.34 9.84 -4.77
N ALA A 419 0.33 9.84 -3.63
CA ALA A 419 1.64 9.21 -3.47
C ALA A 419 1.61 7.71 -3.79
N ARG A 420 0.57 6.98 -3.38
CA ARG A 420 0.41 5.57 -3.74
C ARG A 420 0.29 5.37 -5.24
N GLY A 421 -0.46 6.20 -5.95
CA GLY A 421 -0.56 6.12 -7.40
C GLY A 421 0.75 6.50 -8.10
N ILE A 422 1.42 7.55 -7.64
CA ILE A 422 2.74 7.96 -8.13
C ILE A 422 3.74 6.81 -7.95
N GLU A 423 3.80 6.24 -6.75
CA GLU A 423 4.66 5.09 -6.43
C GLU A 423 4.36 3.90 -7.36
N THR A 424 3.08 3.62 -7.61
CA THR A 424 2.67 2.55 -8.52
C THR A 424 3.20 2.80 -9.94
N ALA A 425 3.07 4.00 -10.46
CA ALA A 425 3.51 4.35 -11.81
C ALA A 425 5.03 4.24 -11.97
N VAL A 426 5.80 4.78 -11.00
CA VAL A 426 7.26 4.76 -11.09
C VAL A 426 7.83 3.36 -10.86
N ILE A 427 7.20 2.55 -9.97
CA ILE A 427 7.60 1.14 -9.76
C ILE A 427 7.22 0.29 -10.98
N ALA A 428 6.08 0.53 -11.62
CA ALA A 428 5.71 -0.16 -12.85
C ALA A 428 6.81 0.04 -13.92
N LYS A 429 7.22 1.28 -14.17
CA LYS A 429 8.33 1.60 -15.07
C LYS A 429 9.63 0.92 -14.64
N LYS A 430 10.01 1.06 -13.36
CA LYS A 430 11.26 0.49 -12.82
C LYS A 430 11.31 -1.02 -12.90
N THR A 431 10.17 -1.70 -12.70
CA THR A 431 10.07 -3.16 -12.87
C THR A 431 10.39 -3.59 -14.29
N GLY A 432 9.91 -2.83 -15.29
CA GLY A 432 10.26 -3.09 -16.70
C GLY A 432 11.75 -2.88 -17.01
N GLU A 433 12.36 -1.85 -16.44
CA GLU A 433 13.80 -1.61 -16.58
C GLU A 433 14.63 -2.74 -15.94
N MET A 434 14.30 -3.12 -14.71
CA MET A 434 14.96 -4.23 -14.01
C MET A 434 14.78 -5.57 -14.76
N LEU A 435 13.61 -5.79 -15.37
CA LEU A 435 13.38 -6.99 -16.20
C LEU A 435 14.31 -7.00 -17.42
N GLN A 436 14.48 -5.86 -18.08
CA GLN A 436 15.39 -5.76 -19.21
C GLN A 436 16.84 -5.98 -18.80
N GLU A 437 17.29 -5.37 -17.71
CA GLU A 437 18.62 -5.58 -17.15
C GLU A 437 18.85 -7.05 -16.75
N TYR A 438 17.84 -7.70 -16.17
CA TYR A 438 17.89 -9.13 -15.85
C TYR A 438 18.05 -10.01 -17.10
N LYS A 439 17.26 -9.73 -18.15
CA LYS A 439 17.35 -10.45 -19.43
C LYS A 439 18.74 -10.33 -20.04
N GLU A 440 19.33 -9.15 -20.03
CA GLU A 440 20.68 -8.90 -20.54
C GLU A 440 21.74 -9.64 -19.72
N ASN A 441 21.60 -9.65 -18.38
CA ASN A 441 22.54 -10.35 -17.50
C ASN A 441 22.48 -11.87 -17.71
N VAL A 442 21.29 -12.46 -17.83
CA VAL A 442 21.12 -13.89 -18.12
C VAL A 442 21.66 -14.23 -19.51
N ALA A 443 21.41 -13.39 -20.52
CA ALA A 443 21.93 -13.57 -21.89
C ALA A 443 23.45 -13.47 -21.98
N SER A 444 24.10 -12.70 -21.10
CA SER A 444 25.58 -12.65 -21.01
C SER A 444 26.20 -13.90 -20.44
N GLY A 445 25.41 -14.86 -19.99
CA GLY A 445 25.86 -16.16 -19.46
C GLY A 445 25.93 -16.23 -17.93
N ASP A 446 25.61 -15.14 -17.21
CA ASP A 446 25.49 -15.20 -15.75
C ASP A 446 24.21 -15.94 -15.37
N LYS A 447 24.37 -17.08 -14.67
CA LYS A 447 23.27 -17.93 -14.19
C LYS A 447 23.30 -18.13 -12.69
N LYS A 448 24.13 -17.37 -11.97
CA LYS A 448 24.26 -17.49 -10.52
C LYS A 448 23.06 -16.85 -9.84
N ILE A 449 22.35 -17.65 -9.01
CA ILE A 449 21.17 -17.21 -8.22
C ILE A 449 21.25 -17.56 -6.73
N VAL A 450 22.27 -18.33 -6.34
CA VAL A 450 22.54 -18.71 -4.95
C VAL A 450 24.05 -18.93 -4.75
#